data_f0cbbdaf987c3851ea53c2df6a27710c
#
_entry.id   f0cbbdaf987c3851ea53c2df6a27710c
#
_cell.length_a   1.000
_cell.length_b   1.000
_cell.length_c   1.000
_cell.angle_alpha   90.00
_cell.angle_beta   90.00
_cell.angle_gamma   90.00
#
_symmetry.space_group_name_H-M   'P 1'
#
loop_
_entity.id
_entity.type
_entity.pdbx_description
1 polymer ?
#
loop_
_entity_poly.entity_id
_entity_poly.type
_entity_poly.pdbx_seq_one_letter_code
_entity_poly.pdbx_strand_id
1 'polypeptide(L)'
;MYNIRSTTLMTSVDGHVDINFADRKGWTENMGATILPIMMGDDHCGPFVALSYVEPTRTQMPLSFAHAHASDNWRITVRGTTNMGRDAYEQGQFRFHDGGAPYASDNFAWGPDGGYGIIMFADRRGFAIRPVKAELAEQMTPAQEVAGRAMGIDVQDPCPGAPAIITTLGPTARAHLDGGFDTSEQWDEIAPGVRMAAGLAGEPTCGPVLVFVDCAPGTEAVPVRSIGSETMVAPVSGSIDAAAVTMSQGNVRVEEADVDHPALVAGPDGAQVVLLFADRRELRSALDDARISGALGAALSPVLEDLQRQVLLTDSAS
;
A
#
# COMPACT_ATOMS: atom_id res chain seq x y z
N MET A 1 -13.62 -19.71 1.16
CA MET A 1 -14.26 -19.02 0.03
C MET A 1 -14.04 -17.55 0.27
N TYR A 2 -13.06 -16.95 -0.42
CA TYR A 2 -12.68 -15.53 -0.21
C TYR A 2 -13.70 -14.68 -0.95
N ASN A 3 -14.64 -14.09 -0.23
CA ASN A 3 -15.54 -13.10 -0.81
C ASN A 3 -14.87 -11.73 -0.56
N ILE A 4 -14.05 -11.31 -1.52
CA ILE A 4 -13.14 -10.21 -1.35
C ILE A 4 -13.64 -8.99 -2.16
N ARG A 5 -14.83 -8.57 -1.91
CA ARG A 5 -15.20 -7.16 -2.03
C ARG A 5 -15.21 -6.61 -0.60
N SER A 6 -14.05 -6.24 -0.10
CA SER A 6 -13.85 -6.10 1.33
C SER A 6 -14.53 -4.89 1.92
N THR A 7 -14.51 -3.77 1.28
CA THR A 7 -15.21 -2.58 1.77
C THR A 7 -16.72 -2.73 1.71
N THR A 8 -17.25 -3.52 0.76
CA THR A 8 -18.70 -3.79 0.64
C THR A 8 -19.24 -4.76 1.69
N LEU A 9 -18.39 -5.50 2.40
CA LEU A 9 -18.80 -6.47 3.43
C LEU A 9 -18.65 -5.92 4.86
N MET A 10 -17.87 -4.88 5.02
CA MET A 10 -17.78 -4.14 6.27
C MET A 10 -18.83 -3.04 6.21
N THR A 11 -19.76 -3.03 7.14
CA THR A 11 -20.76 -1.97 7.20
C THR A 11 -20.04 -0.66 7.44
N SER A 12 -20.02 0.19 6.43
CA SER A 12 -19.51 1.55 6.55
C SER A 12 -20.39 2.34 7.52
N VAL A 13 -19.76 3.11 8.35
CA VAL A 13 -20.40 4.09 9.21
C VAL A 13 -19.78 5.43 8.84
N ASP A 14 -20.62 6.40 8.47
CA ASP A 14 -20.18 7.74 8.08
C ASP A 14 -19.14 7.75 6.92
N GLY A 15 -19.27 6.82 5.96
CA GLY A 15 -18.44 6.77 4.76
C GLY A 15 -17.04 6.17 4.97
N HIS A 16 -16.80 5.44 6.06
CA HIS A 16 -15.52 4.76 6.28
C HIS A 16 -15.66 3.45 7.06
N VAL A 17 -14.59 2.65 7.02
CA VAL A 17 -14.43 1.43 7.82
C VAL A 17 -13.15 1.53 8.61
N ASP A 18 -13.26 1.39 9.94
CA ASP A 18 -12.10 1.31 10.82
C ASP A 18 -11.74 -0.16 11.13
N ILE A 19 -10.47 -0.49 10.95
CA ILE A 19 -9.88 -1.81 11.15
C ILE A 19 -8.81 -1.69 12.22
N ASN A 20 -8.75 -2.66 13.13
CA ASN A 20 -7.69 -2.73 14.13
C ASN A 20 -6.98 -4.07 14.04
N PHE A 21 -5.66 -4.06 13.97
CA PHE A 21 -4.85 -5.29 13.95
C PHE A 21 -5.03 -6.16 15.21
N ALA A 22 -5.50 -5.60 16.32
CA ALA A 22 -5.81 -6.36 17.52
C ALA A 22 -7.15 -7.12 17.43
N ASP A 23 -8.11 -6.60 16.65
CA ASP A 23 -9.38 -7.29 16.37
C ASP A 23 -9.29 -8.02 15.02
N ARG A 24 -8.94 -9.30 15.10
CA ARG A 24 -8.73 -10.15 13.90
C ARG A 24 -10.00 -10.90 13.46
N LYS A 25 -11.17 -10.40 13.80
CA LYS A 25 -12.43 -10.98 13.30
C LYS A 25 -12.49 -10.89 11.77
N GLY A 26 -12.68 -12.04 11.13
CA GLY A 26 -12.72 -12.14 9.67
C GLY A 26 -11.36 -12.25 8.99
N TRP A 27 -10.27 -12.19 9.75
CA TRP A 27 -8.93 -12.48 9.21
C TRP A 27 -8.76 -13.98 8.98
N THR A 28 -7.98 -14.34 7.97
CA THR A 28 -7.74 -15.73 7.58
C THR A 28 -6.27 -16.08 7.67
N GLU A 29 -5.98 -17.32 8.05
CA GLU A 29 -4.61 -17.82 8.02
C GLU A 29 -4.21 -18.09 6.55
N ASN A 30 -3.08 -17.51 6.16
CA ASN A 30 -2.47 -17.70 4.85
C ASN A 30 -0.96 -17.80 4.99
N MET A 31 -0.40 -18.97 4.65
CA MET A 31 1.05 -19.22 4.61
C MET A 31 1.80 -18.81 5.88
N GLY A 32 1.16 -18.96 7.04
CA GLY A 32 1.78 -18.68 8.32
C GLY A 32 1.61 -17.27 8.86
N ALA A 33 0.97 -16.40 8.12
CA ALA A 33 0.46 -15.12 8.60
C ALA A 33 -1.07 -15.18 8.73
N THR A 34 -1.62 -14.36 9.61
CA THR A 34 -3.05 -14.05 9.62
C THR A 34 -3.25 -12.80 8.79
N ILE A 35 -4.08 -12.84 7.76
CA ILE A 35 -4.27 -11.73 6.83
C ILE A 35 -5.73 -11.29 6.73
N LEU A 36 -5.91 -9.98 6.51
CA LEU A 36 -7.14 -9.39 6.03
C LEU A 36 -6.90 -8.80 4.64
N PRO A 37 -7.46 -9.42 3.59
CA PRO A 37 -7.38 -8.88 2.24
C PRO A 37 -8.37 -7.72 2.06
N ILE A 38 -7.94 -6.63 1.44
CA ILE A 38 -8.74 -5.46 1.10
C ILE A 38 -8.56 -5.18 -0.39
N MET A 39 -9.66 -5.08 -1.12
CA MET A 39 -9.66 -4.62 -2.50
C MET A 39 -10.27 -3.24 -2.56
N MET A 40 -9.59 -2.34 -3.25
CA MET A 40 -9.98 -0.95 -3.41
C MET A 40 -10.01 -0.61 -4.91
N GLY A 41 -10.70 0.46 -5.27
CA GLY A 41 -10.77 0.93 -6.65
C GLY A 41 -11.49 -0.03 -7.60
N ASP A 42 -11.28 0.20 -8.89
CA ASP A 42 -11.90 -0.60 -9.93
C ASP A 42 -11.26 -2.01 -10.11
N ASP A 43 -11.93 -2.85 -10.89
CA ASP A 43 -11.51 -4.24 -11.08
C ASP A 43 -10.22 -4.38 -11.90
N HIS A 44 -9.85 -3.36 -12.67
CA HIS A 44 -8.69 -3.39 -13.58
C HIS A 44 -7.42 -2.84 -12.94
N CYS A 45 -7.50 -1.67 -12.30
CA CYS A 45 -6.35 -0.93 -11.78
C CYS A 45 -6.33 -0.84 -10.25
N GLY A 46 -7.42 -1.23 -9.58
CA GLY A 46 -7.54 -1.08 -8.15
C GLY A 46 -6.56 -1.96 -7.38
N PRO A 47 -5.92 -1.43 -6.34
CA PRO A 47 -4.94 -2.16 -5.54
C PRO A 47 -5.57 -3.30 -4.75
N PHE A 48 -4.74 -4.32 -4.51
CA PHE A 48 -4.99 -5.35 -3.52
C PHE A 48 -4.08 -5.08 -2.30
N VAL A 49 -4.68 -4.92 -1.13
CA VAL A 49 -3.95 -4.71 0.12
C VAL A 49 -4.12 -5.95 1.00
N ALA A 50 -3.03 -6.46 1.53
CA ALA A 50 -3.04 -7.47 2.56
C ALA A 50 -2.52 -6.86 3.87
N LEU A 51 -3.41 -6.63 4.83
CA LEU A 51 -3.01 -6.37 6.20
C LEU A 51 -2.56 -7.71 6.79
N SER A 52 -1.35 -7.78 7.31
CA SER A 52 -0.74 -9.02 7.78
C SER A 52 -0.35 -8.92 9.24
N TYR A 53 -0.61 -10.01 9.98
CA TYR A 53 -0.16 -10.20 11.34
C TYR A 53 0.55 -11.54 11.46
N VAL A 54 1.67 -11.54 12.17
CA VAL A 54 2.42 -12.76 12.50
C VAL A 54 2.62 -12.85 14.01
N GLU A 55 2.27 -14.01 14.54
CA GLU A 55 2.39 -14.31 15.97
C GLU A 55 3.86 -14.28 16.43
N PRO A 56 4.13 -13.83 17.68
CA PRO A 56 5.49 -13.79 18.24
C PRO A 56 6.24 -15.12 18.23
N THR A 57 5.53 -16.22 18.27
CA THR A 57 6.12 -17.57 18.32
C THR A 57 6.55 -18.09 16.95
N ARG A 58 6.19 -17.42 15.86
CA ARG A 58 6.56 -17.84 14.51
C ARG A 58 7.83 -17.15 14.09
N THR A 59 8.89 -17.92 13.95
CA THR A 59 10.21 -17.43 13.50
C THR A 59 10.44 -17.59 12.01
N GLN A 60 9.60 -18.34 11.30
CA GLN A 60 9.70 -18.55 9.85
C GLN A 60 8.33 -18.65 9.21
N MET A 61 8.16 -17.98 8.08
CA MET A 61 7.03 -18.15 7.19
C MET A 61 7.26 -19.37 6.29
N PRO A 62 6.21 -20.15 5.93
CA PRO A 62 6.35 -21.26 4.98
C PRO A 62 6.82 -20.86 3.58
N LEU A 63 6.72 -19.59 3.22
CA LEU A 63 7.21 -19.06 1.96
C LEU A 63 8.73 -18.83 2.00
N SER A 64 9.49 -19.91 2.09
CA SER A 64 10.97 -19.87 2.03
C SER A 64 11.54 -20.14 0.63
N PHE A 65 10.77 -19.89 -0.42
CA PHE A 65 11.21 -20.10 -1.80
C PHE A 65 11.20 -18.80 -2.60
N ALA A 66 12.11 -18.73 -3.59
CA ALA A 66 12.14 -17.60 -4.50
C ALA A 66 10.86 -17.53 -5.35
N HIS A 67 10.23 -16.39 -5.34
CA HIS A 67 8.99 -16.14 -6.08
C HIS A 67 8.90 -14.66 -6.51
N ALA A 68 8.02 -14.39 -7.46
CA ALA A 68 7.61 -13.06 -7.87
C ALA A 68 6.10 -12.91 -7.72
N HIS A 69 5.61 -11.68 -7.74
CA HIS A 69 4.21 -11.35 -7.94
C HIS A 69 3.97 -10.78 -9.33
N ALA A 70 2.76 -10.87 -9.84
CA ALA A 70 2.41 -10.35 -11.16
C ALA A 70 2.23 -8.82 -11.18
N SER A 71 2.34 -8.17 -10.04
CA SER A 71 2.08 -6.74 -9.85
C SER A 71 3.16 -6.12 -9.00
N ASP A 72 3.44 -4.84 -9.23
CA ASP A 72 4.28 -4.03 -8.33
C ASP A 72 3.73 -4.10 -6.92
N ASN A 73 4.63 -4.08 -5.93
CA ASN A 73 4.17 -4.12 -4.56
C ASN A 73 5.05 -3.31 -3.59
N TRP A 74 4.40 -2.76 -2.58
CA TRP A 74 5.00 -2.13 -1.43
C TRP A 74 4.79 -2.99 -0.19
N ARG A 75 5.82 -3.12 0.62
CA ARG A 75 5.78 -3.82 1.91
C ARG A 75 6.24 -2.88 2.99
N ILE A 76 5.37 -2.63 3.95
CA ILE A 76 5.58 -1.63 5.01
C ILE A 76 5.51 -2.36 6.34
N THR A 77 6.54 -2.22 7.17
CA THR A 77 6.56 -2.74 8.54
C THR A 77 5.88 -1.73 9.45
N VAL A 78 4.70 -2.09 9.96
CA VAL A 78 3.93 -1.23 10.87
C VAL A 78 4.38 -1.42 12.32
N ARG A 79 4.73 -2.66 12.70
CA ARG A 79 5.23 -2.99 14.04
C ARG A 79 6.09 -4.24 13.99
N GLY A 80 7.14 -4.27 14.78
CA GLY A 80 8.10 -5.38 14.83
C GLY A 80 9.13 -5.27 13.73
N THR A 81 9.74 -6.40 13.37
CA THR A 81 10.79 -6.48 12.35
C THR A 81 10.40 -7.47 11.28
N THR A 82 10.45 -7.06 10.02
CA THR A 82 10.23 -7.95 8.87
C THR A 82 11.55 -8.23 8.16
N ASN A 83 11.90 -9.49 7.94
CA ASN A 83 13.06 -9.84 7.13
C ASN A 83 12.64 -10.20 5.70
N MET A 84 13.24 -9.52 4.71
CA MET A 84 13.04 -9.79 3.29
C MET A 84 14.40 -10.08 2.64
N GLY A 85 14.62 -11.32 2.28
CA GLY A 85 15.94 -11.77 1.84
C GLY A 85 16.96 -11.67 2.98
N ARG A 86 17.99 -10.84 2.79
CA ARG A 86 19.04 -10.60 3.79
C ARG A 86 18.81 -9.33 4.62
N ASP A 87 17.81 -8.55 4.28
CA ASP A 87 17.59 -7.24 4.86
C ASP A 87 16.47 -7.31 5.90
N ALA A 88 16.68 -6.66 7.04
CA ALA A 88 15.69 -6.49 8.09
C ALA A 88 15.05 -5.10 7.97
N TYR A 89 13.74 -5.05 8.13
CA TYR A 89 12.93 -3.81 8.10
C TYR A 89 12.28 -3.63 9.44
N GLU A 90 12.68 -2.59 10.10
CA GLU A 90 12.10 -2.15 11.37
C GLU A 90 10.81 -1.36 11.13
N GLN A 91 10.09 -1.06 12.20
CA GLN A 91 8.90 -0.23 12.16
C GLN A 91 9.11 1.05 11.34
N GLY A 92 8.19 1.34 10.43
CA GLY A 92 8.24 2.51 9.56
C GLY A 92 9.12 2.37 8.32
N GLN A 93 9.88 1.27 8.21
CA GLN A 93 10.64 0.98 7.00
C GLN A 93 9.79 0.22 5.99
N PHE A 94 10.13 0.38 4.72
CA PHE A 94 9.40 -0.23 3.62
C PHE A 94 10.32 -0.65 2.48
N ARG A 95 9.84 -1.61 1.70
CA ARG A 95 10.44 -2.02 0.43
C ARG A 95 9.40 -1.98 -0.69
N PHE A 96 9.77 -1.42 -1.82
CA PHE A 96 9.11 -1.58 -3.10
C PHE A 96 9.74 -2.71 -3.91
N HIS A 97 8.92 -3.46 -4.63
CA HIS A 97 9.34 -4.44 -5.63
C HIS A 97 8.61 -4.20 -6.96
N ASP A 98 9.36 -4.24 -8.06
CA ASP A 98 8.78 -4.29 -9.40
C ASP A 98 7.99 -5.58 -9.62
N GLY A 99 6.89 -5.50 -10.34
CA GLY A 99 6.12 -6.65 -10.77
C GLY A 99 6.95 -7.59 -11.63
N GLY A 100 6.87 -8.90 -11.35
CA GLY A 100 7.64 -9.92 -12.03
C GLY A 100 9.09 -10.09 -11.53
N ALA A 101 9.63 -9.16 -10.74
CA ALA A 101 10.96 -9.29 -10.16
C ALA A 101 10.97 -10.37 -9.06
N PRO A 102 11.78 -11.46 -9.21
CA PRO A 102 11.83 -12.50 -8.20
C PRO A 102 12.66 -12.05 -7.00
N TYR A 103 12.21 -12.40 -5.82
CA TYR A 103 12.98 -12.27 -4.59
C TYR A 103 12.90 -13.57 -3.78
N ALA A 104 13.95 -13.83 -3.01
CA ALA A 104 13.98 -14.97 -2.10
C ALA A 104 13.59 -14.48 -0.70
N SER A 105 12.69 -15.21 -0.07
CA SER A 105 12.33 -15.01 1.32
C SER A 105 12.93 -16.09 2.21
N ASP A 106 14.22 -16.43 1.99
CA ASP A 106 14.87 -17.55 2.68
C ASP A 106 14.85 -17.43 4.20
N ASN A 107 14.59 -16.23 4.73
CA ASN A 107 14.47 -15.95 6.14
C ASN A 107 13.34 -14.92 6.40
N PHE A 108 12.16 -15.19 5.91
CA PHE A 108 11.00 -14.36 6.24
C PHE A 108 10.66 -14.58 7.72
N ALA A 109 11.44 -13.95 8.58
CA ALA A 109 11.26 -14.00 10.02
C ALA A 109 10.71 -12.66 10.49
N TRP A 110 9.60 -12.69 11.19
CA TRP A 110 9.19 -11.57 12.03
C TRP A 110 9.96 -11.68 13.35
N GLY A 111 10.32 -10.56 13.92
CA GLY A 111 11.05 -10.53 15.18
C GLY A 111 10.38 -11.34 16.30
N PRO A 112 11.06 -11.55 17.44
CA PRO A 112 10.56 -12.39 18.53
C PRO A 112 9.21 -11.91 19.09
N ASP A 113 8.85 -10.68 18.88
CA ASP A 113 7.59 -10.07 19.35
C ASP A 113 6.45 -10.18 18.33
N GLY A 114 6.66 -10.86 17.20
CA GLY A 114 5.73 -10.86 16.08
C GLY A 114 5.67 -9.52 15.39
N GLY A 115 4.63 -9.27 14.60
CA GLY A 115 4.52 -7.98 13.93
C GLY A 115 3.27 -7.77 13.09
N TYR A 116 3.11 -6.53 12.69
CA TYR A 116 2.09 -6.09 11.75
C TYR A 116 2.75 -5.52 10.50
N GLY A 117 2.20 -5.85 9.35
CA GLY A 117 2.65 -5.31 8.08
C GLY A 117 1.50 -5.00 7.14
N ILE A 118 1.77 -4.08 6.22
CA ILE A 118 0.89 -3.77 5.10
C ILE A 118 1.63 -4.19 3.83
N ILE A 119 1.00 -5.03 3.04
CA ILE A 119 1.48 -5.38 1.69
C ILE A 119 0.45 -4.81 0.73
N MET A 120 0.85 -3.86 -0.08
CA MET A 120 0.03 -3.26 -1.12
C MET A 120 0.55 -3.73 -2.48
N PHE A 121 -0.32 -4.32 -3.27
CA PHE A 121 -0.10 -4.64 -4.67
C PHE A 121 -0.81 -3.61 -5.54
N ALA A 122 -0.17 -3.21 -6.62
CA ALA A 122 -0.70 -2.17 -7.49
C ALA A 122 -2.00 -2.58 -8.21
N ASP A 123 -2.25 -3.88 -8.32
CA ASP A 123 -3.50 -4.43 -8.81
C ASP A 123 -3.79 -5.81 -8.20
N ARG A 124 -4.99 -6.34 -8.47
CA ARG A 124 -5.48 -7.61 -7.89
C ARG A 124 -4.67 -8.83 -8.26
N ARG A 125 -3.90 -8.80 -9.37
CA ARG A 125 -3.04 -9.93 -9.79
C ARG A 125 -1.89 -10.17 -8.81
N GLY A 126 -1.56 -9.18 -7.98
CA GLY A 126 -0.53 -9.27 -6.95
C GLY A 126 -0.78 -10.35 -5.90
N PHE A 127 -2.04 -10.82 -5.72
CA PHE A 127 -2.30 -11.94 -4.83
C PHE A 127 -1.65 -13.24 -5.31
N ALA A 128 -1.44 -13.39 -6.62
CA ALA A 128 -0.87 -14.58 -7.21
C ALA A 128 0.65 -14.61 -7.04
N ILE A 129 1.15 -15.73 -6.53
CA ILE A 129 2.57 -15.99 -6.33
C ILE A 129 3.10 -16.78 -7.52
N ARG A 130 4.17 -16.33 -8.14
CA ARG A 130 4.87 -17.00 -9.24
C ARG A 130 6.19 -17.58 -8.74
N PRO A 131 6.23 -18.86 -8.31
CA PRO A 131 7.46 -19.50 -7.89
C PRO A 131 8.48 -19.55 -9.02
N VAL A 132 9.77 -19.32 -8.71
CA VAL A 132 10.86 -19.47 -9.68
C VAL A 132 11.08 -20.94 -10.05
N LYS A 133 10.82 -21.88 -9.12
CA LYS A 133 10.90 -23.32 -9.38
C LYS A 133 9.68 -23.82 -10.09
N ALA A 134 9.85 -24.42 -11.28
CA ALA A 134 8.74 -24.87 -12.13
C ALA A 134 7.81 -25.87 -11.43
N GLU A 135 8.37 -26.81 -10.65
CA GLU A 135 7.56 -27.82 -9.96
C GLU A 135 6.63 -27.19 -8.90
N LEU A 136 7.05 -26.10 -8.25
CA LEU A 136 6.19 -25.36 -7.32
C LEU A 136 5.15 -24.54 -8.07
N ALA A 137 5.49 -23.96 -9.20
CA ALA A 137 4.54 -23.25 -10.05
C ALA A 137 3.43 -24.18 -10.52
N GLU A 138 3.75 -25.37 -11.04
CA GLU A 138 2.77 -26.40 -11.45
C GLU A 138 1.84 -26.81 -10.31
N GLN A 139 2.32 -26.87 -9.08
CA GLN A 139 1.51 -27.23 -7.92
C GLN A 139 0.59 -26.08 -7.47
N MET A 140 1.05 -24.83 -7.53
CA MET A 140 0.33 -23.69 -6.97
C MET A 140 -0.64 -23.06 -7.97
N THR A 141 -0.32 -23.04 -9.26
CA THR A 141 -1.10 -22.36 -10.30
C THR A 141 -2.58 -22.77 -10.31
N PRO A 142 -2.96 -24.06 -10.26
CA PRO A 142 -4.38 -24.43 -10.32
C PRO A 142 -5.22 -23.84 -9.18
N ALA A 143 -4.68 -23.80 -7.96
CA ALA A 143 -5.37 -23.22 -6.82
C ALA A 143 -5.50 -21.70 -6.93
N GLN A 144 -4.47 -21.04 -7.44
CA GLN A 144 -4.45 -19.59 -7.68
C GLN A 144 -5.41 -19.20 -8.80
N GLU A 145 -5.50 -19.99 -9.87
CA GLU A 145 -6.49 -19.78 -10.95
C GLU A 145 -7.93 -19.88 -10.45
N VAL A 146 -8.21 -20.85 -9.57
CA VAL A 146 -9.55 -20.98 -8.95
C VAL A 146 -9.85 -19.75 -8.10
N ALA A 147 -8.90 -19.31 -7.28
CA ALA A 147 -9.06 -18.12 -6.44
C ALA A 147 -9.19 -16.86 -7.30
N GLY A 148 -8.35 -16.71 -8.34
CA GLY A 148 -8.38 -15.59 -9.27
C GLY A 148 -9.74 -15.47 -9.98
N ARG A 149 -10.25 -16.57 -10.56
CA ARG A 149 -11.59 -16.57 -11.19
C ARG A 149 -12.69 -16.16 -10.22
N ALA A 150 -12.60 -16.57 -8.95
CA ALA A 150 -13.56 -16.14 -7.94
C ALA A 150 -13.52 -14.64 -7.65
N MET A 151 -12.40 -13.99 -7.95
CA MET A 151 -12.17 -12.54 -7.80
C MET A 151 -12.31 -11.77 -9.12
N GLY A 152 -12.63 -12.44 -10.24
CA GLY A 152 -12.68 -11.82 -11.56
C GLY A 152 -11.31 -11.51 -12.17
N ILE A 153 -10.25 -12.21 -11.74
CA ILE A 153 -8.87 -11.97 -12.16
C ILE A 153 -8.34 -13.13 -12.98
N ASP A 154 -7.68 -12.85 -14.11
CA ASP A 154 -6.83 -13.82 -14.79
C ASP A 154 -5.41 -13.76 -14.22
N VAL A 155 -5.03 -14.77 -13.47
CA VAL A 155 -3.70 -14.86 -12.84
C VAL A 155 -2.57 -15.13 -13.84
N GLN A 156 -2.92 -15.55 -15.07
CA GLN A 156 -1.96 -15.78 -16.16
C GLN A 156 -1.73 -14.52 -16.99
N ASP A 157 -2.58 -13.52 -16.84
CA ASP A 157 -2.44 -12.26 -17.55
C ASP A 157 -1.05 -11.63 -17.24
N PRO A 158 -0.26 -11.30 -18.25
CA PRO A 158 1.03 -10.69 -18.02
C PRO A 158 0.84 -9.37 -17.28
N CYS A 159 1.73 -9.12 -16.32
CA CYS A 159 1.82 -7.79 -15.76
C CYS A 159 1.99 -6.78 -16.91
N PRO A 160 1.17 -5.73 -17.04
CA PRO A 160 1.48 -4.65 -17.96
C PRO A 160 2.89 -4.18 -17.59
N GLY A 161 3.75 -4.04 -18.59
CA GLY A 161 5.17 -3.73 -18.38
C GLY A 161 5.28 -2.65 -17.32
N ALA A 162 6.03 -2.93 -16.26
CA ALA A 162 6.13 -2.02 -15.13
C ALA A 162 6.55 -0.64 -15.65
N PRO A 163 5.75 0.40 -15.48
CA PRO A 163 6.17 1.74 -15.84
C PRO A 163 7.38 2.11 -14.99
N ALA A 164 8.22 2.98 -15.49
CA ALA A 164 9.25 3.56 -14.67
C ALA A 164 8.62 4.14 -13.40
N ILE A 165 9.10 3.72 -12.24
CA ILE A 165 8.58 4.21 -10.98
C ILE A 165 8.99 5.65 -10.82
N ILE A 166 8.01 6.52 -10.73
CA ILE A 166 8.22 7.90 -10.36
C ILE A 166 7.95 7.99 -8.87
N THR A 167 8.97 8.29 -8.12
CA THR A 167 8.89 8.47 -6.68
C THR A 167 9.84 9.59 -6.25
N THR A 168 9.43 10.37 -5.28
CA THR A 168 10.30 11.35 -4.63
C THR A 168 11.41 10.69 -3.81
N LEU A 169 11.36 9.38 -3.60
CA LEU A 169 12.37 8.58 -2.91
C LEU A 169 13.56 8.20 -3.80
N GLY A 170 13.48 8.45 -5.10
CA GLY A 170 14.52 8.14 -6.08
C GLY A 170 14.20 6.96 -7.00
N PRO A 171 15.09 6.65 -7.94
CA PRO A 171 14.92 5.55 -8.88
C PRO A 171 15.09 4.20 -8.19
N THR A 172 14.35 3.19 -8.64
CA THR A 172 14.59 1.81 -8.21
C THR A 172 15.93 1.31 -8.69
N ALA A 173 16.66 0.65 -7.79
CA ALA A 173 17.87 -0.06 -8.11
C ALA A 173 17.64 -1.57 -7.95
N ARG A 174 18.03 -2.38 -8.96
CA ARG A 174 17.92 -3.85 -8.89
C ARG A 174 16.49 -4.37 -8.64
N ALA A 175 15.50 -3.79 -9.29
CA ALA A 175 14.09 -4.16 -9.19
C ALA A 175 13.47 -3.97 -7.79
N HIS A 176 14.11 -3.22 -6.90
CA HIS A 176 13.54 -2.81 -5.62
C HIS A 176 14.05 -1.44 -5.17
N LEU A 177 13.28 -0.80 -4.29
CA LEU A 177 13.64 0.44 -3.61
C LEU A 177 13.36 0.26 -2.12
N ASP A 178 14.34 0.62 -1.29
CA ASP A 178 14.20 0.63 0.17
C ASP A 178 14.11 2.06 0.70
N GLY A 179 13.30 2.25 1.72
CA GLY A 179 13.14 3.53 2.40
C GLY A 179 12.49 3.37 3.76
N GLY A 180 12.26 4.48 4.42
CA GLY A 180 11.63 4.48 5.73
C GLY A 180 11.43 5.88 6.27
N PHE A 181 10.60 5.97 7.31
CA PHE A 181 10.37 7.21 8.05
C PHE A 181 11.61 7.65 8.86
N ASP A 182 12.54 6.74 9.12
CA ASP A 182 13.85 7.05 9.72
C ASP A 182 14.72 7.95 8.85
N THR A 183 14.41 8.08 7.57
CA THR A 183 15.06 8.99 6.62
C THR A 183 14.16 10.16 6.20
N SER A 184 13.06 10.40 6.89
CA SER A 184 12.07 11.43 6.53
C SER A 184 12.63 12.85 6.52
N GLU A 185 13.72 13.13 7.25
CA GLU A 185 14.43 14.41 7.18
C GLU A 185 14.95 14.74 5.76
N GLN A 186 15.12 13.72 4.91
CA GLN A 186 15.53 13.88 3.52
C GLN A 186 14.35 14.13 2.57
N TRP A 187 13.11 14.02 3.06
CA TRP A 187 11.91 14.26 2.25
C TRP A 187 11.63 15.76 2.18
N ASP A 188 10.87 16.14 1.16
CA ASP A 188 10.44 17.51 1.00
C ASP A 188 9.54 17.96 2.15
N GLU A 189 9.87 19.08 2.77
CA GLU A 189 8.99 19.75 3.71
C GLU A 189 7.97 20.57 2.90
N ILE A 190 6.77 20.05 2.78
CA ILE A 190 5.71 20.59 1.92
C ILE A 190 4.96 21.73 2.63
N ALA A 191 4.86 21.66 3.95
CA ALA A 191 4.30 22.69 4.81
C ALA A 191 5.05 22.66 6.16
N PRO A 192 4.99 23.72 6.96
CA PRO A 192 5.67 23.73 8.25
C PRO A 192 5.33 22.51 9.11
N GLY A 193 6.33 21.69 9.40
CA GLY A 193 6.20 20.46 10.18
C GLY A 193 5.51 19.28 9.43
N VAL A 194 5.35 19.37 8.11
CA VAL A 194 4.80 18.28 7.29
C VAL A 194 5.77 17.91 6.18
N ARG A 195 6.28 16.69 6.21
CA ARG A 195 7.15 16.12 5.18
C ARG A 195 6.43 14.98 4.47
N MET A 196 6.59 14.91 3.16
CA MET A 196 5.93 13.89 2.35
C MET A 196 6.87 13.29 1.32
N ALA A 197 6.65 11.98 1.07
CA ALA A 197 7.21 11.28 -0.07
C ALA A 197 6.11 10.49 -0.77
N ALA A 198 6.08 10.51 -2.10
CA ALA A 198 5.07 9.83 -2.89
C ALA A 198 5.69 8.70 -3.71
N GLY A 199 5.01 7.57 -3.78
CA GLY A 199 5.36 6.41 -4.60
C GLY A 199 4.22 6.02 -5.51
N LEU A 200 4.55 5.72 -6.77
CA LEU A 200 3.61 5.22 -7.76
C LEU A 200 3.87 3.75 -8.01
N ALA A 201 2.84 3.02 -8.36
CA ALA A 201 2.93 1.61 -8.71
C ALA A 201 1.90 1.25 -9.78
N GLY A 202 2.15 0.17 -10.53
CA GLY A 202 1.22 -0.41 -11.49
C GLY A 202 1.00 0.42 -12.73
N GLU A 203 -0.16 0.30 -13.32
CA GLU A 203 -0.53 0.90 -14.60
C GLU A 203 -0.42 2.44 -14.56
N PRO A 204 0.27 3.08 -15.54
CA PRO A 204 0.59 4.50 -15.50
C PRO A 204 -0.61 5.44 -15.41
N THR A 205 -1.73 5.06 -16.02
CA THR A 205 -2.89 5.95 -16.14
C THR A 205 -3.81 5.86 -14.92
N CYS A 206 -3.94 4.68 -14.30
CA CYS A 206 -4.96 4.43 -13.29
C CYS A 206 -4.47 3.72 -12.01
N GLY A 207 -3.23 3.29 -11.94
CA GLY A 207 -2.71 2.59 -10.75
C GLY A 207 -2.74 3.45 -9.46
N PRO A 208 -2.51 2.83 -8.31
CA PRO A 208 -2.55 3.52 -7.02
C PRO A 208 -1.41 4.52 -6.82
N VAL A 209 -1.63 5.41 -5.86
CA VAL A 209 -0.60 6.34 -5.35
C VAL A 209 -0.44 6.12 -3.85
N LEU A 210 0.78 5.86 -3.43
CA LEU A 210 1.15 5.77 -2.02
C LEU A 210 1.80 7.08 -1.57
N VAL A 211 1.42 7.60 -0.40
CA VAL A 211 2.04 8.78 0.20
C VAL A 211 2.47 8.44 1.62
N PHE A 212 3.72 8.70 1.91
CA PHE A 212 4.29 8.63 3.24
C PHE A 212 4.31 10.04 3.82
N VAL A 213 3.72 10.23 4.98
CA VAL A 213 3.56 11.54 5.64
C VAL A 213 4.17 11.50 7.01
N ASP A 214 5.13 12.38 7.27
CA ASP A 214 5.75 12.60 8.58
C ASP A 214 5.35 13.98 9.10
N CYS A 215 4.67 14.02 10.25
CA CYS A 215 4.03 15.23 10.76
C CYS A 215 4.49 15.56 12.16
N ALA A 216 4.83 16.82 12.39
CA ALA A 216 5.03 17.38 13.72
C ALA A 216 3.71 17.40 14.53
N PRO A 217 3.80 17.45 15.88
CA PRO A 217 2.63 17.51 16.75
C PRO A 217 1.64 18.64 16.39
N GLY A 218 0.36 18.31 16.33
CA GLY A 218 -0.73 19.26 16.10
C GLY A 218 -0.82 19.84 14.70
N THR A 219 -0.01 19.36 13.74
CA THR A 219 -0.09 19.81 12.34
C THR A 219 -1.21 19.09 11.58
N GLU A 220 -1.85 19.79 10.64
CA GLU A 220 -2.75 19.19 9.68
C GLU A 220 -1.92 18.40 8.65
N ALA A 221 -1.95 17.08 8.76
CA ALA A 221 -1.25 16.18 7.86
C ALA A 221 -1.90 16.09 6.48
N VAL A 222 -3.24 16.02 6.47
CA VAL A 222 -4.06 15.86 5.26
C VAL A 222 -5.29 16.75 5.42
N PRO A 223 -5.63 17.59 4.44
CA PRO A 223 -6.81 18.46 4.52
C PRO A 223 -8.11 17.65 4.40
N VAL A 224 -9.23 18.34 4.62
CA VAL A 224 -10.56 17.84 4.20
C VAL A 224 -10.51 17.50 2.72
N ARG A 225 -11.08 16.36 2.36
CA ARG A 225 -11.00 15.81 0.99
C ARG A 225 -12.22 15.01 0.61
N SER A 226 -12.50 14.99 -0.69
CA SER A 226 -13.45 14.07 -1.32
C SER A 226 -12.85 13.57 -2.62
N ILE A 227 -12.71 12.26 -2.76
CA ILE A 227 -12.02 11.62 -3.89
C ILE A 227 -12.97 10.58 -4.48
N GLY A 228 -13.00 10.46 -5.81
CA GLY A 228 -13.85 9.50 -6.52
C GLY A 228 -13.39 8.03 -6.41
N SER A 229 -12.40 7.75 -5.58
CA SER A 229 -11.95 6.39 -5.25
C SER A 229 -11.64 6.25 -3.76
N GLU A 230 -11.59 5.02 -3.27
CA GLU A 230 -11.28 4.75 -1.87
C GLU A 230 -9.87 5.21 -1.50
N THR A 231 -9.73 5.62 -0.24
CA THR A 231 -8.44 5.98 0.37
C THR A 231 -8.20 5.13 1.62
N MET A 232 -7.01 4.59 1.78
CA MET A 232 -6.58 3.95 3.02
C MET A 232 -5.68 4.89 3.81
N VAL A 233 -5.92 4.98 5.11
CA VAL A 233 -5.12 5.74 6.09
C VAL A 233 -4.60 4.78 7.14
N ALA A 234 -3.28 4.73 7.33
CA ALA A 234 -2.66 3.82 8.28
C ALA A 234 -1.53 4.52 9.07
N PRO A 235 -1.76 4.90 10.34
CA PRO A 235 -0.69 5.36 11.21
C PRO A 235 0.33 4.25 11.49
N VAL A 236 1.61 4.55 11.28
CA VAL A 236 2.74 3.66 11.55
C VAL A 236 3.38 4.01 12.89
N SER A 237 3.37 5.29 13.25
CA SER A 237 3.87 5.80 14.54
C SER A 237 3.07 7.03 14.96
N GLY A 238 3.00 7.30 16.25
CA GLY A 238 2.22 8.40 16.81
C GLY A 238 0.72 8.18 16.67
N SER A 239 -0.03 9.26 16.49
CA SER A 239 -1.48 9.23 16.32
C SER A 239 -1.97 10.31 15.37
N ILE A 240 -3.14 10.04 14.75
CA ILE A 240 -3.86 10.96 13.88
C ILE A 240 -5.29 11.10 14.39
N ASP A 241 -5.75 12.33 14.53
CA ASP A 241 -7.14 12.66 14.81
C ASP A 241 -7.89 12.90 13.48
N ALA A 242 -8.96 12.13 13.27
CA ALA A 242 -9.91 12.29 12.17
C ALA A 242 -11.28 12.64 12.77
N ALA A 243 -11.58 13.92 12.87
CA ALA A 243 -12.72 14.45 13.62
C ALA A 243 -12.72 13.97 15.09
N ALA A 244 -13.73 13.17 15.47
CA ALA A 244 -13.88 12.67 16.85
C ALA A 244 -13.13 11.34 17.12
N VAL A 245 -12.43 10.78 16.13
CA VAL A 245 -11.76 9.49 16.23
C VAL A 245 -10.24 9.67 16.18
N THR A 246 -9.55 9.20 17.21
CA THR A 246 -8.09 9.11 17.22
C THR A 246 -7.65 7.74 16.74
N MET A 247 -6.85 7.70 15.69
CA MET A 247 -6.20 6.50 15.18
C MET A 247 -4.73 6.50 15.58
N SER A 248 -4.22 5.36 15.99
CA SER A 248 -2.81 5.15 16.35
C SER A 248 -2.25 3.95 15.61
N GLN A 249 -0.98 3.64 15.84
CA GLN A 249 -0.34 2.45 15.28
C GLN A 249 -1.22 1.20 15.45
N GLY A 250 -1.41 0.46 14.36
CA GLY A 250 -2.28 -0.73 14.33
C GLY A 250 -3.75 -0.46 14.02
N ASN A 251 -4.13 0.80 13.82
CA ASN A 251 -5.40 1.16 13.21
C ASN A 251 -5.21 1.37 11.70
N VAL A 252 -6.21 1.01 10.93
CA VAL A 252 -6.31 1.29 9.49
C VAL A 252 -7.73 1.76 9.22
N ARG A 253 -7.87 2.87 8.52
CA ARG A 253 -9.16 3.36 8.02
C ARG A 253 -9.20 3.22 6.51
N VAL A 254 -10.30 2.69 5.99
CA VAL A 254 -10.63 2.73 4.56
C VAL A 254 -11.79 3.71 4.39
N GLU A 255 -11.54 4.78 3.66
CA GLU A 255 -12.50 5.85 3.36
C GLU A 255 -13.18 5.54 2.02
N GLU A 256 -14.49 5.70 1.96
CA GLU A 256 -15.29 5.47 0.76
C GLU A 256 -15.10 6.58 -0.28
N ALA A 257 -15.29 6.20 -1.54
CA ALA A 257 -15.30 7.14 -2.66
C ALA A 257 -16.46 8.14 -2.54
N ASP A 258 -16.26 9.35 -3.06
CA ASP A 258 -17.27 10.42 -3.19
C ASP A 258 -17.91 10.88 -1.88
N VAL A 259 -17.24 10.64 -0.77
CA VAL A 259 -17.65 11.11 0.56
C VAL A 259 -16.67 12.18 1.05
N ASP A 260 -17.17 13.19 1.75
CA ASP A 260 -16.34 14.19 2.41
C ASP A 260 -15.69 13.58 3.66
N HIS A 261 -14.37 13.51 3.68
CA HIS A 261 -13.60 13.02 4.81
C HIS A 261 -12.94 14.16 5.57
N PRO A 262 -12.91 14.10 6.91
CA PRO A 262 -12.32 15.14 7.72
C PRO A 262 -10.82 15.30 7.50
N ALA A 263 -10.29 16.46 7.85
CA ALA A 263 -8.84 16.64 7.95
C ALA A 263 -8.24 15.64 8.93
N LEU A 264 -7.01 15.23 8.64
CA LEU A 264 -6.19 14.40 9.52
C LEU A 264 -5.19 15.29 10.23
N VAL A 265 -5.25 15.34 11.56
CA VAL A 265 -4.37 16.18 12.39
C VAL A 265 -3.49 15.29 13.24
N ALA A 266 -2.17 15.56 13.24
CA ALA A 266 -1.23 14.81 14.05
C ALA A 266 -1.48 15.04 15.55
N GLY A 267 -1.44 13.96 16.32
CA GLY A 267 -1.61 14.00 17.77
C GLY A 267 -0.42 14.65 18.50
N PRO A 268 -0.39 14.59 19.83
CA PRO A 268 0.58 15.34 20.66
C PRO A 268 2.03 14.92 20.47
N ASP A 269 2.27 13.71 19.98
CA ASP A 269 3.62 13.18 19.73
C ASP A 269 3.99 13.20 18.24
N GLY A 270 3.18 13.86 17.39
CA GLY A 270 3.31 13.79 15.94
C GLY A 270 2.72 12.51 15.36
N ALA A 271 2.95 12.29 14.08
CA ALA A 271 2.49 11.08 13.40
C ALA A 271 3.32 10.74 12.15
N GLN A 272 3.52 9.45 11.93
CA GLN A 272 3.98 8.88 10.68
C GLN A 272 2.84 8.06 10.08
N VAL A 273 2.40 8.43 8.89
CA VAL A 273 1.18 7.90 8.27
C VAL A 273 1.44 7.45 6.84
N VAL A 274 0.86 6.32 6.48
CA VAL A 274 0.77 5.86 5.10
C VAL A 274 -0.62 6.14 4.59
N LEU A 275 -0.71 6.82 3.44
CA LEU A 275 -1.94 7.00 2.68
C LEU A 275 -1.84 6.19 1.39
N LEU A 276 -2.92 5.53 1.00
CA LEU A 276 -3.04 4.85 -0.28
C LEU A 276 -4.30 5.37 -0.98
N PHE A 277 -4.12 6.00 -2.12
CA PHE A 277 -5.19 6.39 -3.03
C PHE A 277 -5.35 5.30 -4.08
N ALA A 278 -6.55 4.76 -4.21
CA ALA A 278 -6.78 3.57 -5.03
C ALA A 278 -6.68 3.83 -6.53
N ASP A 279 -6.97 5.04 -6.99
CA ASP A 279 -6.97 5.40 -8.41
C ASP A 279 -6.41 6.80 -8.63
N ARG A 280 -5.34 6.90 -9.40
CA ARG A 280 -4.68 8.18 -9.69
C ARG A 280 -5.47 9.09 -10.64
N ARG A 281 -6.42 8.56 -11.41
CA ARG A 281 -7.33 9.35 -12.24
C ARG A 281 -8.25 10.19 -11.36
N GLU A 282 -8.83 9.54 -10.35
CA GLU A 282 -9.73 10.17 -9.39
C GLU A 282 -8.98 11.13 -8.47
N LEU A 283 -7.76 10.77 -8.09
CA LEU A 283 -6.88 11.66 -7.34
C LEU A 283 -6.55 12.93 -8.14
N ARG A 284 -6.23 12.79 -9.44
CA ARG A 284 -5.98 13.92 -10.33
C ARG A 284 -7.22 14.78 -10.48
N SER A 285 -8.38 14.18 -10.77
CA SER A 285 -9.65 14.92 -10.84
C SER A 285 -9.92 15.74 -9.59
N ALA A 286 -9.66 15.15 -8.41
CA ALA A 286 -9.82 15.83 -7.13
C ALA A 286 -8.86 17.02 -6.95
N LEU A 287 -7.64 16.93 -7.48
CA LEU A 287 -6.67 18.04 -7.49
C LEU A 287 -7.11 19.15 -8.45
N ASP A 288 -7.52 18.79 -9.68
CA ASP A 288 -7.95 19.74 -10.71
C ASP A 288 -9.22 20.51 -10.26
N ASP A 289 -10.10 19.84 -9.54
CA ASP A 289 -11.35 20.42 -8.98
C ASP A 289 -11.13 21.12 -7.62
N ALA A 290 -9.88 21.20 -7.13
CA ALA A 290 -9.54 21.74 -5.81
C ALA A 290 -10.23 21.06 -4.63
N ARG A 291 -10.67 19.80 -4.80
CA ARG A 291 -11.21 18.96 -3.72
C ARG A 291 -10.12 18.44 -2.78
N ILE A 292 -8.86 18.53 -3.22
CA ILE A 292 -7.65 18.31 -2.42
C ILE A 292 -6.79 19.57 -2.53
N SER A 293 -6.31 20.08 -1.40
CA SER A 293 -5.51 21.29 -1.35
C SER A 293 -4.39 21.18 -0.30
N GLY A 294 -3.75 22.29 0.06
CA GLY A 294 -2.73 22.34 1.11
C GLY A 294 -1.49 21.49 0.80
N ALA A 295 -0.92 20.91 1.85
CA ALA A 295 0.32 20.13 1.75
C ALA A 295 0.18 18.93 0.82
N LEU A 296 -0.91 18.18 0.90
CA LEU A 296 -1.15 17.02 0.06
C LEU A 296 -1.23 17.37 -1.43
N GLY A 297 -1.95 18.43 -1.78
CA GLY A 297 -2.01 18.90 -3.16
C GLY A 297 -0.64 19.35 -3.70
N ALA A 298 0.13 20.06 -2.88
CA ALA A 298 1.48 20.49 -3.26
C ALA A 298 2.45 19.31 -3.47
N ALA A 299 2.32 18.25 -2.68
CA ALA A 299 3.15 17.06 -2.80
C ALA A 299 2.81 16.22 -4.06
N LEU A 300 1.51 16.10 -4.39
CA LEU A 300 1.04 15.19 -5.43
C LEU A 300 1.08 15.77 -6.83
N SER A 301 0.80 17.07 -6.99
CA SER A 301 0.72 17.68 -8.32
C SER A 301 1.99 17.49 -9.16
N PRO A 302 3.21 17.76 -8.66
CA PRO A 302 4.42 17.57 -9.46
C PRO A 302 4.65 16.10 -9.88
N VAL A 303 4.33 15.15 -9.01
CA VAL A 303 4.51 13.71 -9.26
C VAL A 303 3.58 13.23 -10.37
N LEU A 304 2.31 13.64 -10.32
CA LEU A 304 1.31 13.25 -11.32
C LEU A 304 1.54 13.94 -12.66
N GLU A 305 2.00 15.20 -12.66
CA GLU A 305 2.39 15.92 -13.89
C GLU A 305 3.60 15.27 -14.59
N ASP A 306 4.60 14.85 -13.82
CA ASP A 306 5.77 14.18 -14.37
C ASP A 306 5.41 12.83 -14.97
N LEU A 307 4.57 12.04 -14.30
CA LEU A 307 4.05 10.79 -14.85
C LEU A 307 3.32 11.01 -16.17
N GLN A 308 2.46 12.01 -16.26
CA GLN A 308 1.73 12.31 -17.50
C GLN A 308 2.68 12.64 -18.64
N ARG A 309 3.73 13.42 -18.38
CA ARG A 309 4.75 13.72 -19.39
C ARG A 309 5.44 12.46 -19.88
N GLN A 310 5.76 11.52 -18.99
CA GLN A 310 6.40 10.25 -19.36
C GLN A 310 5.48 9.37 -20.21
N VAL A 311 4.20 9.25 -19.88
CA VAL A 311 3.21 8.50 -20.66
C VAL A 311 3.11 9.06 -22.08
N LEU A 312 2.96 10.38 -22.21
CA LEU A 312 2.86 11.03 -23.53
C LEU A 312 4.11 10.84 -24.40
N LEU A 313 5.30 10.80 -23.79
CA LEU A 313 6.56 10.55 -24.52
C LEU A 313 6.64 9.10 -25.00
N THR A 314 6.14 8.14 -24.24
CA THR A 314 6.12 6.73 -24.62
C THR A 314 5.16 6.47 -25.79
N ASP A 315 3.96 7.04 -25.74
CA ASP A 315 2.96 6.90 -26.81
C ASP A 315 3.40 7.56 -28.12
N SER A 316 4.20 8.61 -28.05
CA SER A 316 4.72 9.30 -29.23
C SER A 316 5.90 8.58 -29.89
N ALA A 317 6.52 7.60 -29.20
CA ALA A 317 7.65 6.82 -29.69
C ALA A 317 7.25 5.43 -30.23
N SER A 318 5.99 5.02 -30.04
CA SER A 318 5.39 3.78 -30.55
C SER A 318 4.67 4.01 -31.88
#